data_66dc8c54fd6c279c05be01037c7328e7
#
_entry.id   66dc8c54fd6c279c05be01037c7328e7
#
_cell.length_a   1.000
_cell.length_b   1.000
_cell.length_c   1.000
_cell.angle_alpha   90.00
_cell.angle_beta   90.00
_cell.angle_gamma   90.00
#
_symmetry.space_group_name_H-M   'P 1'
#
loop_
_entity.id
_entity.type
_entity.pdbx_description
1 polymer ?
#
loop_
_entity_poly.entity_id
_entity_poly.type
_entity_poly.pdbx_seq_one_letter_code
_entity_poly.pdbx_strand_id
1 'polypeptide(L)'
;MSGINEKLEARPMARKESIIQGENYRITVLTESLLRLEYSRDGSFEDRATQTVLNRDFPVPVFKVSETEGELKIFTSALELTYNKQEFAPNGLFIKVTGGKSNETNWHYKDPVKDLGGTARTLDEADGAIPLESGVVSRNGFTIVDDSRSMAVTEDGWVDLRPEGSIDLYFFGYGHRYQEAVKDLYYLCGRTPLLPRWVFGNWWSRYHRYT
;
A
#
# COMPACT_ATOMS: atom_id res chain seq x y z
N MET A 1 12.53 -3.51 -36.01
CA MET A 1 12.78 -3.34 -34.57
C MET A 1 11.60 -3.98 -33.85
N SER A 2 11.76 -5.21 -33.34
CA SER A 2 10.72 -5.85 -32.54
C SER A 2 10.68 -5.11 -31.20
N GLY A 3 9.65 -4.34 -30.96
CA GLY A 3 9.39 -3.74 -29.67
C GLY A 3 9.27 -4.89 -28.65
N ILE A 4 10.04 -4.83 -27.60
CA ILE A 4 9.90 -5.72 -26.45
C ILE A 4 8.57 -5.31 -25.81
N ASN A 5 7.51 -5.99 -26.22
CA ASN A 5 6.20 -5.86 -25.62
C ASN A 5 6.18 -6.78 -24.38
N GLU A 6 7.01 -6.48 -23.37
CA GLU A 6 6.93 -7.16 -22.09
C GLU A 6 5.62 -6.75 -21.45
N LYS A 7 4.64 -7.63 -21.56
CA LYS A 7 3.36 -7.47 -20.90
C LYS A 7 3.62 -7.44 -19.38
N LEU A 8 3.18 -6.40 -18.72
CA LEU A 8 3.30 -6.27 -17.26
C LEU A 8 2.63 -7.49 -16.60
N GLU A 9 3.43 -8.32 -15.92
CA GLU A 9 2.89 -9.42 -15.13
C GLU A 9 2.30 -8.87 -13.84
N ALA A 10 0.99 -8.80 -13.77
CA ALA A 10 0.27 -8.33 -12.59
C ALA A 10 -0.83 -9.32 -12.19
N ARG A 11 -1.10 -9.42 -10.89
CA ARG A 11 -2.20 -10.16 -10.28
C ARG A 11 -3.03 -9.21 -9.42
N PRO A 12 -3.74 -8.26 -10.04
CA PRO A 12 -4.34 -7.15 -9.32
C PRO A 12 -5.58 -7.53 -8.50
N MET A 13 -6.21 -8.67 -8.80
CA MET A 13 -7.39 -9.13 -8.11
C MET A 13 -7.05 -9.83 -6.82
N ALA A 14 -7.64 -9.39 -5.70
CA ALA A 14 -7.61 -10.14 -4.45
C ALA A 14 -8.56 -11.36 -4.51
N ARG A 15 -8.32 -12.34 -3.65
CA ARG A 15 -9.21 -13.49 -3.52
C ARG A 15 -10.52 -13.06 -2.89
N LYS A 16 -11.65 -13.53 -3.44
CA LYS A 16 -13.00 -13.12 -3.00
C LYS A 16 -13.23 -13.37 -1.51
N GLU A 17 -12.68 -14.45 -0.99
CA GLU A 17 -12.81 -14.87 0.41
C GLU A 17 -12.10 -13.91 1.38
N SER A 18 -11.21 -13.07 0.88
CA SER A 18 -10.50 -12.03 1.66
C SER A 18 -11.22 -10.69 1.67
N ILE A 19 -12.32 -10.53 0.92
CA ILE A 19 -12.99 -9.26 0.69
C ILE A 19 -14.24 -9.15 1.55
N ILE A 20 -14.35 -8.06 2.32
CA ILE A 20 -15.54 -7.64 3.05
C ILE A 20 -16.00 -6.33 2.44
N GLN A 21 -17.18 -6.31 1.83
CA GLN A 21 -17.65 -5.16 1.08
C GLN A 21 -19.04 -4.74 1.50
N GLY A 22 -19.23 -3.45 1.75
CA GLY A 22 -20.53 -2.79 1.87
C GLY A 22 -20.82 -1.92 0.66
N GLU A 23 -21.76 -0.99 0.80
CA GLU A 23 -22.18 -0.11 -0.28
C GLU A 23 -21.05 0.84 -0.72
N ASN A 24 -20.42 1.52 0.25
CA ASN A 24 -19.43 2.56 0.00
C ASN A 24 -18.02 2.22 0.50
N TYR A 25 -17.82 1.03 1.04
CA TYR A 25 -16.52 0.59 1.55
C TYR A 25 -16.16 -0.82 1.10
N ARG A 26 -14.87 -1.08 1.02
CA ARG A 26 -14.33 -2.40 0.82
C ARG A 26 -13.07 -2.57 1.68
N ILE A 27 -13.07 -3.60 2.53
CA ILE A 27 -11.90 -3.98 3.31
C ILE A 27 -11.42 -5.33 2.80
N THR A 28 -10.16 -5.41 2.41
CA THR A 28 -9.55 -6.66 1.95
C THR A 28 -8.46 -7.09 2.92
N VAL A 29 -8.59 -8.30 3.45
CA VAL A 29 -7.57 -8.90 4.33
C VAL A 29 -6.55 -9.63 3.46
N LEU A 30 -5.44 -8.96 3.12
CA LEU A 30 -4.41 -9.53 2.24
C LEU A 30 -3.50 -10.51 2.98
N THR A 31 -3.06 -10.15 4.20
CA THR A 31 -2.38 -11.07 5.12
C THR A 31 -2.88 -10.83 6.53
N GLU A 32 -2.39 -11.56 7.54
CA GLU A 32 -2.73 -11.28 8.94
C GLU A 32 -2.27 -9.88 9.40
N SER A 33 -1.35 -9.23 8.66
CA SER A 33 -0.75 -7.94 9.00
C SER A 33 -0.94 -6.86 7.94
N LEU A 34 -1.57 -7.18 6.80
CA LEU A 34 -1.77 -6.27 5.67
C LEU A 34 -3.23 -6.20 5.28
N LEU A 35 -3.82 -5.02 5.39
CA LEU A 35 -5.19 -4.74 4.98
C LEU A 35 -5.20 -3.72 3.84
N ARG A 36 -6.11 -3.87 2.87
CA ARG A 36 -6.50 -2.80 1.95
C ARG A 36 -7.80 -2.19 2.45
N LEU A 37 -7.83 -0.87 2.51
CA LEU A 37 -8.95 -0.07 3.03
C LEU A 37 -9.41 0.85 1.92
N GLU A 38 -10.62 0.63 1.41
CA GLU A 38 -11.17 1.42 0.33
C GLU A 38 -12.48 2.07 0.75
N TYR A 39 -12.67 3.31 0.33
CA TYR A 39 -13.94 4.03 0.45
C TYR A 39 -14.24 4.78 -0.85
N SER A 40 -15.46 4.66 -1.33
CA SER A 40 -15.94 5.38 -2.51
C SER A 40 -17.40 5.78 -2.31
N ARG A 41 -17.72 7.04 -2.60
CA ARG A 41 -19.09 7.56 -2.43
C ARG A 41 -20.11 6.96 -3.40
N ASP A 42 -19.64 6.50 -4.56
CA ASP A 42 -20.46 5.86 -5.58
C ASP A 42 -20.36 4.32 -5.56
N GLY A 43 -19.63 3.76 -4.59
CA GLY A 43 -19.46 2.31 -4.44
C GLY A 43 -18.59 1.65 -5.52
N SER A 44 -17.87 2.44 -6.32
CA SER A 44 -16.92 1.91 -7.30
C SER A 44 -15.53 1.72 -6.69
N PHE A 45 -14.93 0.54 -6.94
CA PHE A 45 -13.62 0.17 -6.40
C PHE A 45 -12.67 -0.22 -7.52
N GLU A 46 -11.37 0.04 -7.33
CA GLU A 46 -10.36 -0.21 -8.36
C GLU A 46 -9.80 -1.64 -8.24
N ASP A 47 -10.04 -2.47 -9.24
CA ASP A 47 -9.53 -3.84 -9.29
C ASP A 47 -8.36 -4.03 -10.25
N ARG A 48 -8.05 -3.02 -11.07
CA ARG A 48 -6.89 -3.03 -11.96
C ARG A 48 -5.59 -2.86 -11.15
N ALA A 49 -4.47 -3.24 -11.75
CA ALA A 49 -3.17 -2.84 -11.24
C ALA A 49 -3.02 -1.32 -11.27
N THR A 50 -2.23 -0.77 -10.36
CA THR A 50 -1.89 0.65 -10.36
C THR A 50 -0.38 0.81 -10.55
N GLN A 51 0.09 2.03 -10.72
CA GLN A 51 1.52 2.31 -10.78
C GLN A 51 2.27 1.90 -9.49
N THR A 52 1.58 1.84 -8.37
CA THR A 52 2.16 1.42 -7.08
C THR A 52 1.92 -0.06 -6.79
N VAL A 53 0.74 -0.58 -7.12
CA VAL A 53 0.30 -1.91 -6.68
C VAL A 53 -0.03 -2.80 -7.87
N LEU A 54 0.75 -3.87 -8.03
CA LEU A 54 0.60 -4.85 -9.09
C LEU A 54 -0.12 -6.12 -8.65
N ASN A 55 0.08 -6.57 -7.41
CA ASN A 55 -0.37 -7.88 -6.96
C ASN A 55 -1.18 -7.80 -5.66
N ARG A 56 -2.41 -8.31 -5.71
CA ARG A 56 -3.29 -8.46 -4.55
C ARG A 56 -3.70 -9.93 -4.32
N ASP A 57 -3.21 -10.87 -5.15
CA ASP A 57 -3.50 -12.30 -5.03
C ASP A 57 -2.66 -12.97 -3.94
N PHE A 58 -2.88 -12.54 -2.69
CA PHE A 58 -2.29 -13.19 -1.52
C PHE A 58 -3.06 -14.45 -1.14
N PRO A 59 -2.43 -15.45 -0.50
CA PRO A 59 -3.16 -16.54 0.14
C PRO A 59 -4.14 -15.99 1.18
N VAL A 60 -5.35 -16.54 1.22
CA VAL A 60 -6.37 -16.10 2.19
C VAL A 60 -5.88 -16.38 3.62
N PRO A 61 -5.70 -15.37 4.46
CA PRO A 61 -5.29 -15.56 5.85
C PRO A 61 -6.47 -16.04 6.70
N VAL A 62 -6.16 -16.54 7.89
CA VAL A 62 -7.21 -16.86 8.89
C VAL A 62 -7.65 -15.57 9.56
N PHE A 63 -8.92 -15.23 9.46
CA PHE A 63 -9.51 -14.06 10.14
C PHE A 63 -10.97 -14.32 10.53
N LYS A 64 -11.50 -13.47 11.41
CA LYS A 64 -12.90 -13.50 11.84
C LYS A 64 -13.53 -12.15 11.58
N VAL A 65 -14.79 -12.15 11.19
CA VAL A 65 -15.60 -10.95 11.00
C VAL A 65 -16.76 -10.97 11.99
N SER A 66 -16.98 -9.84 12.62
CA SER A 66 -18.18 -9.56 13.41
C SER A 66 -18.82 -8.29 12.87
N GLU A 67 -20.05 -8.38 12.42
CA GLU A 67 -20.74 -7.31 11.74
C GLU A 67 -22.12 -7.07 12.34
N THR A 68 -22.42 -5.80 12.59
CA THR A 68 -23.73 -5.30 12.97
C THR A 68 -24.18 -4.23 11.96
N GLU A 69 -25.36 -3.66 12.12
CA GLU A 69 -25.84 -2.55 11.28
C GLU A 69 -24.87 -1.36 11.29
N GLY A 70 -24.33 -0.99 12.44
CA GLY A 70 -23.49 0.20 12.62
C GLY A 70 -21.99 -0.07 12.81
N GLU A 71 -21.54 -1.32 12.84
CA GLU A 71 -20.14 -1.64 13.15
C GLU A 71 -19.67 -2.87 12.40
N LEU A 72 -18.46 -2.80 11.87
CA LEU A 72 -17.69 -3.90 11.32
C LEU A 72 -16.41 -4.10 12.16
N LYS A 73 -16.17 -5.31 12.63
CA LYS A 73 -14.91 -5.72 13.26
C LYS A 73 -14.27 -6.85 12.48
N ILE A 74 -12.97 -6.74 12.28
CA ILE A 74 -12.15 -7.79 11.64
C ILE A 74 -10.99 -8.12 12.59
N PHE A 75 -10.82 -9.40 12.84
CA PHE A 75 -9.79 -9.92 13.72
C PHE A 75 -8.89 -10.88 12.94
N THR A 76 -7.61 -10.60 12.92
CA THR A 76 -6.56 -11.53 12.49
C THR A 76 -5.70 -11.93 13.68
N SER A 77 -4.65 -12.71 13.48
CA SER A 77 -3.66 -12.99 14.53
C SER A 77 -2.84 -11.75 14.93
N ALA A 78 -2.75 -10.74 14.06
CA ALA A 78 -1.91 -9.55 14.22
C ALA A 78 -2.68 -8.25 14.35
N LEU A 79 -3.94 -8.18 13.88
CA LEU A 79 -4.72 -6.95 13.79
C LEU A 79 -6.12 -7.11 14.34
N GLU A 80 -6.63 -6.01 14.90
CA GLU A 80 -8.03 -5.82 15.23
C GLU A 80 -8.50 -4.51 14.60
N LEU A 81 -9.35 -4.59 13.57
CA LEU A 81 -9.97 -3.44 12.93
C LEU A 81 -11.37 -3.23 13.48
N THR A 82 -11.71 -1.98 13.77
CA THR A 82 -13.08 -1.53 14.10
C THR A 82 -13.45 -0.38 13.17
N TYR A 83 -14.63 -0.48 12.53
CA TYR A 83 -15.10 0.47 11.55
C TYR A 83 -16.61 0.70 11.65
N ASN A 84 -17.03 1.96 11.59
CA ASN A 84 -18.43 2.38 11.74
C ASN A 84 -19.24 2.38 10.43
N LYS A 85 -18.68 1.87 9.33
CA LYS A 85 -19.28 1.77 7.98
C LYS A 85 -19.66 3.12 7.33
N GLN A 86 -19.14 4.23 7.85
CA GLN A 86 -19.32 5.56 7.29
C GLN A 86 -18.06 6.02 6.52
N GLU A 87 -18.07 7.22 5.95
CA GLU A 87 -16.85 7.79 5.35
C GLU A 87 -15.70 7.74 6.36
N PHE A 88 -14.49 7.39 5.89
CA PHE A 88 -13.35 7.21 6.78
C PHE A 88 -13.04 8.48 7.57
N ALA A 89 -13.10 8.37 8.88
CA ALA A 89 -12.85 9.44 9.81
C ALA A 89 -12.06 8.92 11.04
N PRO A 90 -11.32 9.78 11.77
CA PRO A 90 -10.52 9.36 12.92
C PRO A 90 -11.30 8.64 14.01
N ASN A 91 -12.57 9.01 14.22
CA ASN A 91 -13.46 8.37 15.19
C ASN A 91 -14.28 7.21 14.63
N GLY A 92 -14.14 6.89 13.33
CA GLY A 92 -14.93 5.88 12.64
C GLY A 92 -14.12 4.67 12.16
N LEU A 93 -12.82 4.83 11.94
CA LEU A 93 -11.94 3.75 11.49
C LEU A 93 -10.70 3.69 12.37
N PHE A 94 -10.52 2.57 13.03
CA PHE A 94 -9.41 2.37 13.92
C PHE A 94 -8.86 0.95 13.81
N ILE A 95 -7.54 0.80 13.91
CA ILE A 95 -6.85 -0.49 13.83
C ILE A 95 -5.85 -0.59 14.97
N LYS A 96 -5.93 -1.69 15.71
CA LYS A 96 -4.98 -2.07 16.73
C LYS A 96 -4.04 -3.14 16.17
N VAL A 97 -2.73 -2.94 16.30
CA VAL A 97 -1.73 -3.94 15.97
C VAL A 97 -1.49 -4.81 17.20
N THR A 98 -1.91 -6.08 17.17
CA THR A 98 -1.81 -7.03 18.29
C THR A 98 -0.59 -7.94 18.16
N GLY A 99 -0.08 -8.15 16.94
CA GLY A 99 1.15 -8.89 16.68
C GLY A 99 2.37 -7.98 16.68
N GLY A 100 3.46 -8.41 17.32
CA GLY A 100 4.71 -7.65 17.39
C GLY A 100 4.96 -7.02 18.76
N LYS A 101 6.03 -6.24 18.86
CA LYS A 101 6.54 -5.66 20.11
C LYS A 101 6.36 -4.15 20.21
N SER A 102 5.38 -3.58 19.52
CA SER A 102 5.13 -2.15 19.58
C SER A 102 4.43 -1.75 20.87
N ASN A 103 4.86 -0.65 21.48
CA ASN A 103 4.19 -0.03 22.62
C ASN A 103 3.09 0.95 22.21
N GLU A 104 3.12 1.42 20.96
CA GLU A 104 2.14 2.33 20.36
C GLU A 104 1.37 1.59 19.26
N THR A 105 0.32 0.89 19.63
CA THR A 105 -0.29 -0.12 18.77
C THR A 105 -1.60 0.29 18.12
N ASN A 106 -2.10 1.48 18.41
CA ASN A 106 -3.39 1.93 17.91
C ASN A 106 -3.21 3.00 16.82
N TRP A 107 -3.88 2.80 15.70
CA TRP A 107 -3.96 3.78 14.63
C TRP A 107 -5.42 4.16 14.39
N HIS A 108 -5.70 5.46 14.36
CA HIS A 108 -6.94 6.00 13.85
C HIS A 108 -6.70 6.59 12.47
N TYR A 109 -7.73 6.62 11.66
CA TYR A 109 -7.63 7.19 10.32
C TYR A 109 -7.00 8.60 10.38
N LYS A 110 -5.95 8.82 9.57
CA LYS A 110 -5.10 10.02 9.54
C LYS A 110 -4.15 10.24 10.73
N ASP A 111 -4.05 9.30 11.67
CA ASP A 111 -2.97 9.41 12.66
C ASP A 111 -1.60 9.39 11.97
N PRO A 112 -0.65 10.19 12.45
CA PRO A 112 0.68 10.26 11.87
C PRO A 112 1.45 8.96 12.07
N VAL A 113 2.22 8.59 11.05
CA VAL A 113 3.13 7.44 11.10
C VAL A 113 4.52 7.92 11.50
N LYS A 114 5.15 7.23 12.46
CA LYS A 114 6.56 7.46 12.84
C LYS A 114 7.46 6.52 12.05
N ASP A 115 7.44 6.68 10.71
CA ASP A 115 8.22 5.82 9.83
C ASP A 115 9.73 6.04 9.99
N LEU A 116 10.51 5.05 9.54
CA LEU A 116 11.97 5.08 9.61
C LEU A 116 12.61 5.68 8.35
N GLY A 117 11.80 6.26 7.49
CA GLY A 117 12.21 6.83 6.21
C GLY A 117 12.29 5.77 5.11
N GLY A 118 12.04 6.21 3.91
CA GLY A 118 12.19 5.44 2.68
C GLY A 118 13.46 5.83 1.94
N THR A 119 13.29 6.44 0.78
CA THR A 119 14.39 6.87 -0.08
C THR A 119 14.18 8.31 -0.54
N ALA A 120 15.17 8.87 -1.20
CA ALA A 120 15.05 10.12 -1.93
C ALA A 120 15.05 9.82 -3.44
N ARG A 121 14.24 10.56 -4.20
CA ARG A 121 14.19 10.41 -5.66
C ARG A 121 15.40 10.97 -6.34
N THR A 122 15.93 12.07 -5.82
CA THR A 122 17.07 12.76 -6.37
C THR A 122 17.90 13.41 -5.26
N LEU A 123 19.17 13.59 -5.52
CA LEU A 123 20.08 14.40 -4.72
C LEU A 123 20.49 15.69 -5.43
N ASP A 124 19.81 16.02 -6.54
CA ASP A 124 20.07 17.28 -7.25
C ASP A 124 19.82 18.46 -6.32
N GLU A 125 20.76 19.42 -6.35
CA GLU A 125 20.72 20.62 -5.49
C GLU A 125 20.72 20.33 -3.98
N ALA A 126 21.02 19.10 -3.57
CA ALA A 126 21.13 18.76 -2.17
C ALA A 126 22.41 19.37 -1.55
N ASP A 127 22.22 20.13 -0.48
CA ASP A 127 23.32 20.68 0.35
C ASP A 127 23.08 20.25 1.81
N GLY A 128 23.66 19.10 2.17
CA GLY A 128 23.48 18.49 3.47
C GLY A 128 22.32 17.48 3.54
N ALA A 129 21.59 17.45 4.66
CA ALA A 129 20.50 16.51 4.87
C ALA A 129 19.27 16.88 4.06
N ILE A 130 18.65 15.86 3.46
CA ILE A 130 17.40 16.01 2.71
C ILE A 130 16.27 15.19 3.38
N PRO A 131 15.01 15.59 3.25
CA PRO A 131 13.90 14.77 3.71
C PRO A 131 13.81 13.50 2.86
N LEU A 132 13.59 12.36 3.53
CA LEU A 132 13.30 11.09 2.86
C LEU A 132 11.79 10.94 2.68
N GLU A 133 11.39 10.22 1.65
CA GLU A 133 10.00 9.78 1.49
C GLU A 133 9.63 8.79 2.60
N SER A 134 8.33 8.64 2.86
CA SER A 134 7.84 7.69 3.86
C SER A 134 8.21 6.24 3.49
N GLY A 135 8.65 5.49 4.49
CA GLY A 135 8.97 4.07 4.36
C GLY A 135 7.82 3.17 4.83
N VAL A 136 7.96 1.87 4.56
CA VAL A 136 6.96 0.84 4.92
C VAL A 136 7.13 0.32 6.33
N VAL A 137 8.21 0.69 7.02
CA VAL A 137 8.49 0.30 8.40
C VAL A 137 8.51 1.51 9.32
N SER A 138 8.05 1.35 10.54
CA SER A 138 7.88 2.45 11.48
C SER A 138 8.22 2.04 12.91
N ARG A 139 8.42 3.04 13.77
CA ARG A 139 8.68 2.82 15.20
C ARG A 139 7.42 2.44 15.96
N ASN A 140 6.26 2.89 15.51
CA ASN A 140 4.97 2.56 16.12
C ASN A 140 4.31 1.31 15.55
N GLY A 141 5.03 0.53 14.74
CA GLY A 141 4.63 -0.80 14.32
C GLY A 141 3.59 -0.86 13.21
N PHE A 142 3.20 0.27 12.65
CA PHE A 142 2.32 0.34 11.50
C PHE A 142 2.73 1.45 10.53
N THR A 143 2.32 1.30 9.28
CA THR A 143 2.45 2.36 8.27
C THR A 143 1.32 2.27 7.25
N ILE A 144 1.16 3.33 6.47
CA ILE A 144 0.14 3.45 5.43
C ILE A 144 0.83 3.71 4.09
N VAL A 145 0.46 2.92 3.08
CA VAL A 145 0.73 3.24 1.68
C VAL A 145 -0.56 3.75 1.07
N ASP A 146 -0.56 5.00 0.63
CA ASP A 146 -1.72 5.64 0.00
C ASP A 146 -1.63 5.48 -1.52
N ASP A 147 -2.51 4.67 -2.08
CA ASP A 147 -2.63 4.38 -3.50
C ASP A 147 -3.79 5.15 -4.18
N SER A 148 -4.48 6.03 -3.44
CA SER A 148 -5.70 6.69 -3.90
C SER A 148 -5.51 7.51 -5.18
N ARG A 149 -4.30 8.04 -5.40
CA ARG A 149 -3.96 8.88 -6.56
C ARG A 149 -3.11 8.18 -7.61
N SER A 150 -2.70 6.95 -7.39
CA SER A 150 -1.95 6.18 -8.38
C SER A 150 -2.83 5.89 -9.60
N MET A 151 -2.30 6.12 -10.78
CA MET A 151 -3.00 5.80 -12.02
C MET A 151 -3.16 4.29 -12.17
N ALA A 152 -4.31 3.86 -12.68
CA ALA A 152 -4.55 2.46 -12.99
C ALA A 152 -3.87 2.06 -14.30
N VAL A 153 -3.41 0.81 -14.37
CA VAL A 153 -2.81 0.25 -15.59
C VAL A 153 -3.90 -0.46 -16.39
N THR A 154 -4.03 -0.09 -17.65
CA THR A 154 -4.99 -0.68 -18.58
C THR A 154 -4.47 -1.99 -19.17
N GLU A 155 -5.35 -2.80 -19.78
CA GLU A 155 -4.98 -4.09 -20.38
C GLU A 155 -3.97 -3.98 -21.51
N ASP A 156 -3.94 -2.86 -22.20
CA ASP A 156 -2.99 -2.54 -23.28
C ASP A 156 -1.69 -1.90 -22.76
N GLY A 157 -1.53 -1.78 -21.44
CA GLY A 157 -0.30 -1.30 -20.78
C GLY A 157 -0.17 0.22 -20.69
N TRP A 158 -1.22 0.96 -20.99
CA TRP A 158 -1.30 2.40 -20.72
C TRP A 158 -1.73 2.67 -19.29
N VAL A 159 -1.75 3.94 -18.91
CA VAL A 159 -2.23 4.40 -17.60
C VAL A 159 -3.49 5.23 -17.78
N ASP A 160 -4.39 5.10 -16.80
CA ASP A 160 -5.68 5.72 -16.77
C ASP A 160 -5.91 6.40 -15.42
N LEU A 161 -6.57 7.56 -15.44
CA LEU A 161 -6.86 8.28 -14.21
C LEU A 161 -7.95 7.55 -13.42
N ARG A 162 -7.80 7.54 -12.11
CA ARG A 162 -8.83 7.04 -11.20
C ARG A 162 -9.85 8.15 -10.90
N PRO A 163 -11.12 7.79 -10.58
CA PRO A 163 -12.11 8.76 -10.14
C PRO A 163 -11.64 9.55 -8.93
N GLU A 164 -11.88 10.86 -8.94
CA GLU A 164 -11.55 11.72 -7.81
C GLU A 164 -12.42 11.37 -6.58
N GLY A 165 -11.82 11.50 -5.39
CA GLY A 165 -12.53 11.33 -4.12
C GLY A 165 -12.62 9.89 -3.62
N SER A 166 -12.11 8.90 -4.35
CA SER A 166 -11.93 7.55 -3.83
C SER A 166 -10.71 7.47 -2.89
N ILE A 167 -10.83 6.66 -1.84
CA ILE A 167 -9.75 6.37 -0.90
C ILE A 167 -9.32 4.92 -1.12
N ASP A 168 -8.01 4.68 -1.21
CA ASP A 168 -7.43 3.35 -1.37
C ASP A 168 -6.09 3.29 -0.61
N LEU A 169 -6.12 2.71 0.57
CA LEU A 169 -4.99 2.66 1.49
C LEU A 169 -4.57 1.23 1.77
N TYR A 170 -3.29 1.01 1.93
CA TYR A 170 -2.74 -0.25 2.41
C TYR A 170 -2.17 -0.04 3.81
N PHE A 171 -2.79 -0.67 4.80
CA PHE A 171 -2.36 -0.65 6.18
C PHE A 171 -1.40 -1.81 6.46
N PHE A 172 -0.15 -1.49 6.76
CA PHE A 172 0.91 -2.43 7.14
C PHE A 172 1.06 -2.46 8.66
N GLY A 173 0.49 -3.45 9.32
CA GLY A 173 0.53 -3.59 10.78
C GLY A 173 1.43 -4.73 11.24
N TYR A 174 2.70 -4.66 10.91
CA TYR A 174 3.67 -5.74 11.16
C TYR A 174 4.38 -5.63 12.52
N GLY A 175 4.08 -4.60 13.32
CA GLY A 175 4.88 -4.34 14.51
C GLY A 175 6.34 -4.09 14.12
N HIS A 176 7.28 -4.81 14.76
CA HIS A 176 8.71 -4.75 14.42
C HIS A 176 9.18 -5.91 13.52
N ARG A 177 8.28 -6.61 12.84
CA ARG A 177 8.59 -7.64 11.84
C ARG A 177 8.92 -6.99 10.49
N TYR A 178 9.96 -6.16 10.48
CA TYR A 178 10.32 -5.29 9.35
C TYR A 178 10.60 -6.06 8.05
N GLN A 179 11.26 -7.22 8.15
CA GLN A 179 11.57 -8.03 6.98
C GLN A 179 10.30 -8.57 6.30
N GLU A 180 9.30 -8.96 7.09
CA GLU A 180 8.02 -9.43 6.58
C GLU A 180 7.26 -8.28 5.90
N ALA A 181 7.23 -7.09 6.51
CA ALA A 181 6.62 -5.90 5.91
C ALA A 181 7.25 -5.56 4.55
N VAL A 182 8.58 -5.57 4.46
CA VAL A 182 9.31 -5.30 3.20
C VAL A 182 9.05 -6.41 2.16
N LYS A 183 9.03 -7.68 2.57
CA LYS A 183 8.72 -8.80 1.69
C LYS A 183 7.34 -8.67 1.07
N ASP A 184 6.33 -8.34 1.87
CA ASP A 184 4.96 -8.21 1.40
C ASP A 184 4.76 -6.93 0.57
N LEU A 185 5.51 -5.85 0.86
CA LEU A 185 5.58 -4.68 -0.01
C LEU A 185 6.12 -5.05 -1.40
N TYR A 186 7.23 -5.79 -1.48
CA TYR A 186 7.79 -6.22 -2.77
C TYR A 186 6.87 -7.19 -3.53
N TYR A 187 6.09 -8.00 -2.83
CA TYR A 187 5.05 -8.78 -3.49
C TYR A 187 3.94 -7.89 -4.03
N LEU A 188 3.43 -6.98 -3.21
CA LEU A 188 2.35 -6.05 -3.54
C LEU A 188 2.71 -5.14 -4.73
N CYS A 189 3.88 -4.52 -4.67
CA CYS A 189 4.36 -3.56 -5.68
C CYS A 189 4.99 -4.25 -6.91
N GLY A 190 5.21 -5.55 -6.85
CA GLY A 190 5.92 -6.29 -7.88
C GLY A 190 7.44 -6.38 -7.61
N ARG A 191 8.08 -7.28 -8.30
CA ARG A 191 9.51 -7.51 -8.16
C ARG A 191 10.32 -6.39 -8.81
N THR A 192 11.37 -5.96 -8.14
CA THR A 192 12.37 -5.08 -8.77
C THR A 192 12.98 -5.81 -9.97
N PRO A 193 12.95 -5.22 -11.18
CA PRO A 193 13.52 -5.86 -12.36
C PRO A 193 15.02 -6.03 -12.22
N LEU A 194 15.54 -7.17 -12.74
CA LEU A 194 16.98 -7.35 -12.84
C LEU A 194 17.53 -6.42 -13.91
N LEU A 195 18.28 -5.42 -13.47
CA LEU A 195 18.92 -4.49 -14.37
C LEU A 195 20.13 -5.15 -15.08
N PRO A 196 20.42 -4.80 -16.34
CA PRO A 196 21.63 -5.26 -17.01
C PRO A 196 22.88 -4.85 -16.21
N ARG A 197 23.90 -5.70 -16.20
CA ARG A 197 25.12 -5.47 -15.41
C ARG A 197 25.80 -4.12 -15.69
N TRP A 198 25.71 -3.61 -16.91
CA TRP A 198 26.29 -2.32 -17.29
C TRP A 198 25.62 -1.12 -16.59
N VAL A 199 24.39 -1.26 -16.11
CA VAL A 199 23.68 -0.22 -15.32
C VAL A 199 24.40 0.04 -14.00
N PHE A 200 25.10 -0.95 -13.45
CA PHE A 200 25.88 -0.83 -12.22
C PHE A 200 27.34 -0.38 -12.45
N GLY A 201 27.68 -0.05 -13.69
CA GLY A 201 28.98 0.51 -14.03
C GLY A 201 29.12 2.00 -13.66
N ASN A 202 30.22 2.59 -14.04
CA ASN A 202 30.43 4.01 -13.82
C ASN A 202 29.47 4.82 -14.69
N TRP A 203 28.61 5.57 -14.05
CA TRP A 203 27.82 6.61 -14.68
C TRP A 203 28.60 7.90 -14.62
N TRP A 204 28.96 8.42 -15.77
CA TRP A 204 29.57 9.73 -15.88
C TRP A 204 28.54 10.72 -16.41
N SER A 205 28.13 11.67 -15.58
CA SER A 205 27.28 12.77 -15.96
C SER A 205 28.11 14.05 -15.93
N ARG A 206 28.18 14.74 -17.05
CA ARG A 206 28.77 16.07 -17.12
C ARG A 206 27.65 17.08 -17.28
N TYR A 207 27.36 17.79 -16.20
CA TYR A 207 26.52 18.97 -16.30
C TYR A 207 27.36 20.11 -16.89
N HIS A 208 27.02 20.55 -18.09
CA HIS A 208 27.68 21.67 -18.75
C HIS A 208 26.63 22.62 -19.31
N ARG A 209 26.65 23.85 -18.81
CA ARG A 209 25.83 24.92 -19.39
C ARG A 209 26.56 25.47 -20.62
N TYR A 210 25.98 25.28 -21.79
CA TYR A 210 26.45 25.93 -23.01
C TYR A 210 25.93 27.36 -23.00
N THR A 211 26.84 28.32 -23.10
CA THR A 211 26.53 29.76 -23.28
C THR A 211 26.53 30.10 -24.76
#